data_a44ce8d2a044cd858865ef3d757f6f94
#
_entry.id   a44ce8d2a044cd858865ef3d757f6f94
#
_cell.length_a   1.000
_cell.length_b   1.000
_cell.length_c   1.000
_cell.angle_alpha   90.00
_cell.angle_beta   90.00
_cell.angle_gamma   90.00
#
_symmetry.space_group_name_H-M   'P 1'
#
loop_
_entity.id
_entity.type
_entity.pdbx_description
1 polymer ?
#
loop_
_entity_poly.entity_id
_entity_poly.type
_entity_poly.pdbx_seq_one_letter_code
_entity_poly.pdbx_strand_id
1 'polypeptide(L)'
;MDWGKELETFPDHTVFQTPEWLEFLTSTQNGEPVIAALKDSARTVGYFTGSIVRKFGLRILGSPFVGWTTAYMGFNLREGISRRDALHALVRFAFRDLNCVHLELMDQKLRQEDVAGMNPRCRQFTGFEVDLTQSEQTLLRNMGDNCRWCLGKAKKCGVVIEEAQDMQFADDYHAQLTDVFERQQLIPTYGIERVRALIRHILPTGMLLLLRARNPEGDCIATGIFLIKNDRMYFWGGPSWRKYHHLRPNEPLMWAAMQYGKAHGARILDLGGAGHYKKKYGGCPVAVPWLRISRFAIVPSLRDAAAELFRTKQHLQGKLRAAFSSTLLWRDSHFFIRT
;
A
#
# COMPACT_ATOMS: atom_id res chain seq x y z
N MET A 1 12.76 -25.21 -4.32
CA MET A 1 12.57 -24.18 -5.39
C MET A 1 13.03 -22.86 -4.84
N ASP A 2 13.95 -22.19 -5.51
CA ASP A 2 14.37 -20.84 -5.18
C ASP A 2 13.35 -19.88 -5.81
N TRP A 3 12.41 -19.38 -4.99
CA TRP A 3 11.32 -18.53 -5.46
C TRP A 3 11.81 -17.21 -6.06
N GLY A 4 12.86 -16.63 -5.49
CA GLY A 4 13.40 -15.37 -6.01
C GLY A 4 13.87 -15.52 -7.46
N LYS A 5 14.66 -16.56 -7.76
CA LYS A 5 15.14 -16.84 -9.13
C LYS A 5 14.00 -17.17 -10.07
N GLU A 6 13.04 -17.93 -9.63
CA GLU A 6 11.89 -18.31 -10.46
C GLU A 6 11.03 -17.09 -10.81
N LEU A 7 10.78 -16.21 -9.83
CA LEU A 7 10.01 -14.98 -10.00
C LEU A 7 10.64 -14.04 -11.04
N GLU A 8 11.97 -13.92 -11.08
CA GLU A 8 12.68 -13.07 -12.06
C GLU A 8 12.45 -13.52 -13.52
N THR A 9 11.99 -14.75 -13.75
CA THR A 9 11.63 -15.21 -15.11
C THR A 9 10.34 -14.59 -15.64
N PHE A 10 9.59 -13.86 -14.81
CA PHE A 10 8.35 -13.20 -15.16
C PHE A 10 8.55 -11.68 -15.13
N PRO A 11 8.59 -11.00 -16.29
CA PRO A 11 8.91 -9.57 -16.35
C PRO A 11 7.85 -8.66 -15.71
N ASP A 12 6.66 -9.21 -15.44
CA ASP A 12 5.52 -8.49 -14.88
C ASP A 12 5.34 -8.70 -13.36
N HIS A 13 6.31 -9.34 -12.70
CA HIS A 13 6.21 -9.52 -11.25
C HIS A 13 6.34 -8.20 -10.50
N THR A 14 5.68 -8.13 -9.37
CA THR A 14 5.64 -6.94 -8.51
C THR A 14 6.55 -7.12 -7.28
N VAL A 15 6.89 -6.02 -6.61
CA VAL A 15 7.57 -6.05 -5.32
C VAL A 15 6.80 -6.90 -4.28
N PHE A 16 5.48 -6.94 -4.39
CA PHE A 16 4.59 -7.63 -3.45
C PHE A 16 4.62 -9.17 -3.56
N GLN A 17 5.32 -9.70 -4.56
CA GLN A 17 5.47 -11.14 -4.81
C GLN A 17 6.87 -11.65 -4.44
N THR A 18 7.79 -10.76 -4.08
CA THR A 18 9.17 -11.12 -3.75
C THR A 18 9.27 -11.89 -2.43
N PRO A 19 10.32 -12.72 -2.24
CA PRO A 19 10.56 -13.41 -0.98
C PRO A 19 10.59 -12.46 0.22
N GLU A 20 11.26 -11.32 0.09
CA GLU A 20 11.44 -10.33 1.15
C GLU A 20 10.11 -9.68 1.55
N TRP A 21 9.21 -9.44 0.56
CA TRP A 21 7.88 -8.96 0.86
C TRP A 21 7.03 -10.01 1.59
N LEU A 22 7.14 -11.28 1.20
CA LEU A 22 6.44 -12.38 1.88
C LEU A 22 6.93 -12.55 3.32
N GLU A 23 8.23 -12.40 3.58
CA GLU A 23 8.80 -12.37 4.94
C GLU A 23 8.28 -11.18 5.74
N PHE A 24 8.23 -9.99 5.13
CA PHE A 24 7.63 -8.82 5.74
C PHE A 24 6.15 -9.07 6.13
N LEU A 25 5.34 -9.68 5.26
CA LEU A 25 3.95 -10.03 5.58
C LEU A 25 3.86 -11.06 6.72
N THR A 26 4.72 -12.05 6.73
CA THR A 26 4.78 -13.07 7.80
C THR A 26 5.11 -12.43 9.14
N SER A 27 6.13 -11.59 9.17
CA SER A 27 6.62 -10.98 10.42
C SER A 27 5.67 -9.92 11.00
N THR A 28 4.85 -9.27 10.16
CA THR A 28 4.04 -8.12 10.59
C THR A 28 2.54 -8.37 10.62
N GLN A 29 2.05 -9.39 9.91
CA GLN A 29 0.62 -9.59 9.70
C GLN A 29 0.17 -11.05 9.92
N ASN A 30 1.09 -11.92 10.39
CA ASN A 30 0.86 -13.35 10.61
C ASN A 30 0.28 -14.05 9.35
N GLY A 31 0.72 -13.60 8.17
CA GLY A 31 0.36 -14.22 6.90
C GLY A 31 1.23 -15.46 6.65
N GLU A 32 0.62 -16.61 6.42
CA GLU A 32 1.30 -17.82 5.96
C GLU A 32 1.46 -17.71 4.43
N PRO A 33 2.69 -17.55 3.87
CA PRO A 33 2.88 -17.38 2.43
C PRO A 33 2.40 -18.57 1.63
N VAL A 34 1.80 -18.30 0.49
CA VAL A 34 1.37 -19.31 -0.49
C VAL A 34 2.00 -18.97 -1.83
N ILE A 35 2.86 -19.87 -2.33
CA ILE A 35 3.41 -19.85 -3.67
C ILE A 35 2.96 -21.14 -4.33
N ALA A 36 2.06 -21.05 -5.31
CA ALA A 36 1.49 -22.22 -5.96
C ALA A 36 1.84 -22.23 -7.46
N ALA A 37 2.48 -23.31 -7.92
CA ALA A 37 2.75 -23.51 -9.33
C ALA A 37 1.46 -23.88 -10.08
N LEU A 38 1.16 -23.17 -11.15
CA LEU A 38 0.15 -23.55 -12.12
C LEU A 38 0.80 -24.45 -13.17
N LYS A 39 0.25 -25.64 -13.34
CA LYS A 39 0.77 -26.64 -14.28
C LYS A 39 -0.23 -26.92 -15.39
N ASP A 40 0.27 -27.02 -16.59
CA ASP A 40 -0.41 -27.65 -17.73
C ASP A 40 0.34 -28.96 -18.01
N SER A 41 -0.33 -30.11 -17.71
CA SER A 41 0.28 -31.43 -17.72
C SER A 41 1.53 -31.43 -16.79
N ALA A 42 2.73 -31.68 -17.31
CA ALA A 42 3.99 -31.68 -16.56
C ALA A 42 4.71 -30.32 -16.53
N ARG A 43 4.27 -29.35 -17.36
CA ARG A 43 4.95 -28.05 -17.53
C ARG A 43 4.40 -27.01 -16.55
N THR A 44 5.28 -26.29 -15.88
CA THR A 44 4.88 -25.12 -15.11
C THR A 44 4.64 -23.93 -16.08
N VAL A 45 3.41 -23.42 -16.08
CA VAL A 45 2.94 -22.34 -16.97
C VAL A 45 2.72 -21.02 -16.24
N GLY A 46 2.88 -21.01 -14.94
CA GLY A 46 2.79 -19.81 -14.13
C GLY A 46 2.79 -20.11 -12.64
N TYR A 47 2.65 -19.04 -11.88
CA TYR A 47 2.58 -19.10 -10.41
C TYR A 47 1.48 -18.17 -9.89
N PHE A 48 0.94 -18.56 -8.77
CA PHE A 48 0.09 -17.73 -7.92
C PHE A 48 0.83 -17.42 -6.64
N THR A 49 0.74 -16.17 -6.18
CA THR A 49 1.32 -15.70 -4.92
C THR A 49 0.24 -15.10 -4.04
N GLY A 50 0.19 -15.51 -2.78
CA GLY A 50 -0.77 -15.01 -1.80
C GLY A 50 -0.35 -15.31 -0.37
N SER A 51 -1.27 -15.10 0.57
CA SER A 51 -1.07 -15.43 1.99
C SER A 51 -2.34 -15.99 2.60
N ILE A 52 -2.21 -16.97 3.48
CA ILE A 52 -3.31 -17.49 4.30
C ILE A 52 -3.27 -16.81 5.65
N VAL A 53 -4.43 -16.35 6.11
CA VAL A 53 -4.66 -15.97 7.51
C VAL A 53 -5.66 -16.92 8.15
N ARG A 54 -5.51 -17.13 9.46
CA ARG A 54 -6.43 -17.90 10.29
C ARG A 54 -7.24 -16.97 11.17
N LYS A 55 -8.56 -17.01 11.06
CA LYS A 55 -9.49 -16.24 11.90
C LYS A 55 -10.58 -17.17 12.42
N PHE A 56 -10.70 -17.26 13.73
CA PHE A 56 -11.69 -18.17 14.39
C PHE A 56 -11.64 -19.61 13.86
N GLY A 57 -10.44 -20.13 13.65
CA GLY A 57 -10.23 -21.49 13.09
C GLY A 57 -10.44 -21.61 11.57
N LEU A 58 -10.94 -20.57 10.91
CA LEU A 58 -11.16 -20.55 9.46
C LEU A 58 -9.91 -20.08 8.72
N ARG A 59 -9.61 -20.74 7.59
CA ARG A 59 -8.52 -20.36 6.67
C ARG A 59 -9.08 -19.46 5.58
N ILE A 60 -8.42 -18.32 5.37
CA ILE A 60 -8.77 -17.32 4.36
C ILE A 60 -7.55 -17.07 3.51
N LEU A 61 -7.66 -17.19 2.19
CA LEU A 61 -6.59 -16.90 1.24
C LEU A 61 -6.77 -15.49 0.69
N GLY A 62 -5.73 -14.68 0.78
CA GLY A 62 -5.69 -13.32 0.22
C GLY A 62 -4.51 -13.14 -0.72
N SER A 63 -4.74 -12.42 -1.81
CA SER A 63 -3.72 -12.09 -2.79
C SER A 63 -3.98 -10.69 -3.40
N PRO A 64 -3.74 -9.62 -2.64
CA PRO A 64 -3.60 -9.55 -1.18
C PRO A 64 -4.92 -9.40 -0.43
N PHE A 65 -4.83 -9.15 0.89
CA PHE A 65 -5.97 -8.68 1.68
C PHE A 65 -6.06 -7.15 1.63
N VAL A 66 -7.28 -6.64 1.55
CA VAL A 66 -7.54 -5.19 1.66
C VAL A 66 -7.09 -4.67 3.03
N GLY A 67 -6.38 -3.54 3.04
CA GLY A 67 -5.86 -2.91 4.26
C GLY A 67 -4.48 -3.42 4.68
N TRP A 68 -3.86 -4.32 3.93
CA TRP A 68 -2.51 -4.83 4.22
C TRP A 68 -1.39 -3.94 3.67
N THR A 69 -1.72 -2.81 3.06
CA THR A 69 -0.73 -1.94 2.39
C THR A 69 0.08 -2.66 1.30
N THR A 70 -0.48 -3.75 0.78
CA THR A 70 -0.01 -4.53 -0.36
C THR A 70 -0.99 -4.26 -1.50
N ALA A 71 -0.50 -3.84 -2.66
CA ALA A 71 -1.39 -3.45 -3.74
C ALA A 71 -1.87 -4.65 -4.56
N TYR A 72 -0.94 -5.37 -5.18
CA TYR A 72 -1.27 -6.46 -6.09
C TYR A 72 -0.32 -7.64 -5.90
N MET A 73 -0.90 -8.84 -5.89
CA MET A 73 -0.15 -10.08 -5.96
C MET A 73 -0.63 -10.88 -7.20
N GLY A 74 -1.53 -11.84 -7.02
CA GLY A 74 -2.17 -12.54 -8.14
C GLY A 74 -1.26 -13.52 -8.84
N PHE A 75 -1.35 -13.51 -10.17
CA PHE A 75 -0.69 -14.49 -11.04
C PHE A 75 0.48 -13.87 -11.81
N ASN A 76 1.56 -14.63 -11.92
CA ASN A 76 2.57 -14.51 -12.96
C ASN A 76 2.37 -15.67 -13.94
N LEU A 77 1.93 -15.36 -15.15
CA LEU A 77 1.59 -16.36 -16.17
C LEU A 77 2.49 -16.20 -17.39
N ARG A 78 2.90 -17.32 -17.98
CA ARG A 78 3.58 -17.31 -19.26
C ARG A 78 2.62 -16.84 -20.36
N GLU A 79 3.18 -16.35 -21.45
CA GLU A 79 2.41 -15.87 -22.60
C GLU A 79 1.45 -16.95 -23.13
N GLY A 80 0.25 -16.56 -23.53
CA GLY A 80 -0.79 -17.46 -24.04
C GLY A 80 -1.59 -18.21 -22.98
N ILE A 81 -1.25 -18.12 -21.69
CA ILE A 81 -1.99 -18.79 -20.62
C ILE A 81 -3.21 -17.97 -20.21
N SER A 82 -4.37 -18.62 -20.23
CA SER A 82 -5.66 -18.03 -19.87
C SER A 82 -5.73 -17.69 -18.38
N ARG A 83 -5.97 -16.41 -18.06
CA ARG A 83 -6.18 -15.96 -16.66
C ARG A 83 -7.46 -16.53 -16.07
N ARG A 84 -8.48 -16.74 -16.90
CA ARG A 84 -9.73 -17.40 -16.51
C ARG A 84 -9.46 -18.82 -16.02
N ASP A 85 -8.68 -19.62 -16.77
CA ASP A 85 -8.38 -21.00 -16.39
C ASP A 85 -7.49 -21.06 -15.14
N ALA A 86 -6.51 -20.14 -15.04
CA ALA A 86 -5.71 -19.98 -13.82
C ALA A 86 -6.58 -19.64 -12.61
N LEU A 87 -7.57 -18.76 -12.75
CA LEU A 87 -8.50 -18.41 -11.69
C LEU A 87 -9.40 -19.59 -11.29
N HIS A 88 -9.91 -20.36 -12.26
CA HIS A 88 -10.66 -21.59 -11.96
C HIS A 88 -9.82 -22.62 -11.22
N ALA A 89 -8.55 -22.79 -11.61
CA ALA A 89 -7.62 -23.68 -10.92
C ALA A 89 -7.34 -23.17 -9.48
N LEU A 90 -7.13 -21.88 -9.30
CA LEU A 90 -6.92 -21.26 -7.98
C LEU A 90 -8.11 -21.47 -7.05
N VAL A 91 -9.34 -21.30 -7.53
CA VAL A 91 -10.56 -21.52 -6.72
C VAL A 91 -10.65 -22.96 -6.25
N ARG A 92 -10.39 -23.93 -7.13
CA ARG A 92 -10.34 -25.35 -6.74
C ARG A 92 -9.25 -25.61 -5.70
N PHE A 93 -8.05 -25.14 -5.94
CA PHE A 93 -6.91 -25.27 -5.04
C PHE A 93 -7.19 -24.65 -3.66
N ALA A 94 -7.71 -23.41 -3.63
CA ALA A 94 -8.02 -22.71 -2.38
C ALA A 94 -9.05 -23.47 -1.53
N PHE A 95 -10.12 -23.99 -2.14
CA PHE A 95 -11.22 -24.59 -1.41
C PHE A 95 -11.07 -26.10 -1.15
N ARG A 96 -10.38 -26.84 -2.02
CA ARG A 96 -10.18 -28.31 -1.86
C ARG A 96 -8.86 -28.63 -1.18
N ASP A 97 -7.76 -28.09 -1.69
CA ASP A 97 -6.43 -28.50 -1.24
C ASP A 97 -5.98 -27.70 -0.01
N LEU A 98 -6.21 -26.37 0.00
CA LEU A 98 -5.88 -25.52 1.15
C LEU A 98 -6.97 -25.45 2.22
N ASN A 99 -8.15 -26.02 1.94
CA ASN A 99 -9.33 -25.98 2.81
C ASN A 99 -9.69 -24.56 3.31
N CYS A 100 -9.55 -23.58 2.43
CA CYS A 100 -9.97 -22.21 2.70
C CYS A 100 -11.50 -22.07 2.58
N VAL A 101 -12.08 -21.15 3.32
CA VAL A 101 -13.52 -20.81 3.25
C VAL A 101 -13.78 -19.56 2.41
N HIS A 102 -12.74 -18.76 2.17
CA HIS A 102 -12.82 -17.49 1.44
C HIS A 102 -11.50 -17.21 0.71
N LEU A 103 -11.64 -16.58 -0.46
CA LEU A 103 -10.56 -16.12 -1.32
C LEU A 103 -10.78 -14.64 -1.68
N GLU A 104 -9.74 -13.82 -1.51
CA GLU A 104 -9.66 -12.45 -2.02
C GLU A 104 -8.51 -12.35 -3.02
N LEU A 105 -8.75 -11.68 -4.15
CA LEU A 105 -7.76 -11.51 -5.21
C LEU A 105 -7.82 -10.10 -5.79
N MET A 106 -6.68 -9.43 -5.87
CA MET A 106 -6.45 -8.22 -6.67
C MET A 106 -5.28 -8.50 -7.62
N ASP A 107 -5.61 -8.67 -8.88
CA ASP A 107 -4.65 -8.86 -9.97
C ASP A 107 -4.92 -7.78 -11.02
N GLN A 108 -3.92 -6.96 -11.33
CA GLN A 108 -4.06 -5.85 -12.26
C GLN A 108 -4.45 -6.26 -13.69
N LYS A 109 -4.09 -7.48 -14.07
CA LYS A 109 -4.35 -8.02 -15.40
C LYS A 109 -5.66 -8.80 -15.50
N LEU A 110 -6.38 -8.94 -14.37
CA LEU A 110 -7.68 -9.61 -14.34
C LEU A 110 -8.74 -8.73 -15.03
N ARG A 111 -9.48 -9.32 -15.96
CA ARG A 111 -10.54 -8.65 -16.71
C ARG A 111 -11.90 -9.19 -16.31
N GLN A 112 -12.95 -8.46 -16.66
CA GLN A 112 -14.32 -8.88 -16.38
C GLN A 112 -14.68 -10.20 -17.10
N GLU A 113 -14.12 -10.45 -18.26
CA GLU A 113 -14.28 -11.69 -19.03
C GLU A 113 -13.70 -12.91 -18.33
N ASP A 114 -12.60 -12.73 -17.55
CA ASP A 114 -11.96 -13.82 -16.81
C ASP A 114 -12.83 -14.34 -15.68
N VAL A 115 -13.74 -13.53 -15.15
CA VAL A 115 -14.63 -13.86 -14.03
C VAL A 115 -16.04 -14.22 -14.46
N ALA A 116 -16.33 -14.19 -15.76
CA ALA A 116 -17.66 -14.51 -16.30
C ALA A 116 -18.10 -15.95 -15.94
N GLY A 117 -19.30 -16.10 -15.39
CA GLY A 117 -19.86 -17.40 -14.98
C GLY A 117 -19.43 -17.89 -13.60
N MET A 118 -18.54 -17.21 -12.87
CA MET A 118 -18.08 -17.63 -11.54
C MET A 118 -18.93 -17.08 -10.39
N ASN A 119 -19.88 -16.20 -10.66
CA ASN A 119 -20.69 -15.48 -9.66
C ASN A 119 -19.88 -14.90 -8.47
N PRO A 120 -18.75 -14.23 -8.72
CA PRO A 120 -17.97 -13.63 -7.66
C PRO A 120 -18.64 -12.35 -7.17
N ARG A 121 -18.42 -11.99 -5.91
CA ARG A 121 -18.64 -10.61 -5.49
C ARG A 121 -17.44 -9.79 -5.97
N CYS A 122 -17.57 -9.21 -7.16
CA CYS A 122 -16.55 -8.31 -7.69
C CYS A 122 -16.86 -6.88 -7.23
N ARG A 123 -15.88 -6.23 -6.59
CA ARG A 123 -15.88 -4.78 -6.35
C ARG A 123 -14.77 -4.17 -7.17
N GLN A 124 -14.95 -2.93 -7.58
CA GLN A 124 -13.88 -2.16 -8.20
C GLN A 124 -13.43 -1.07 -7.24
N PHE A 125 -12.11 -0.96 -7.06
CA PHE A 125 -11.50 0.22 -6.48
C PHE A 125 -11.07 1.17 -7.60
N THR A 126 -11.15 2.47 -7.31
CA THR A 126 -10.48 3.46 -8.14
C THR A 126 -9.10 3.70 -7.56
N GLY A 127 -8.08 3.29 -8.29
CA GLY A 127 -6.69 3.68 -8.08
C GLY A 127 -6.34 4.92 -8.92
N PHE A 128 -5.12 5.42 -8.75
CA PHE A 128 -4.58 6.52 -9.56
C PHE A 128 -3.16 6.17 -9.98
N GLU A 129 -2.87 6.31 -11.26
CA GLU A 129 -1.54 6.07 -11.82
C GLU A 129 -1.01 7.30 -12.55
N VAL A 130 0.28 7.56 -12.44
CA VAL A 130 1.00 8.59 -13.21
C VAL A 130 1.90 7.88 -14.22
N ASP A 131 1.80 8.27 -15.49
CA ASP A 131 2.66 7.78 -16.57
C ASP A 131 4.02 8.52 -16.50
N LEU A 132 5.04 7.85 -15.99
CA LEU A 132 6.40 8.37 -15.85
C LEU A 132 7.20 8.31 -17.16
N THR A 133 6.68 7.74 -18.25
CA THR A 133 7.36 7.74 -19.56
C THR A 133 7.42 9.13 -20.18
N GLN A 134 6.52 10.02 -19.75
CA GLN A 134 6.42 11.40 -20.23
C GLN A 134 7.65 12.22 -19.79
N SER A 135 7.93 13.31 -20.52
CA SER A 135 8.99 14.24 -20.12
C SER A 135 8.67 14.92 -18.79
N GLU A 136 9.70 15.33 -18.03
CA GLU A 136 9.49 16.05 -16.76
C GLU A 136 8.65 17.32 -16.96
N GLN A 137 8.85 18.04 -18.06
CA GLN A 137 8.04 19.21 -18.39
C GLN A 137 6.56 18.84 -18.55
N THR A 138 6.25 17.70 -19.16
CA THR A 138 4.86 17.23 -19.31
C THR A 138 4.30 16.76 -17.97
N LEU A 139 5.07 16.04 -17.16
CA LEU A 139 4.67 15.64 -15.81
C LEU A 139 4.33 16.87 -14.95
N LEU A 140 5.18 17.90 -14.94
CA LEU A 140 4.92 19.15 -14.24
C LEU A 140 3.66 19.87 -14.77
N ARG A 141 3.43 19.86 -16.08
CA ARG A 141 2.23 20.45 -16.69
C ARG A 141 0.95 19.70 -16.30
N ASN A 142 1.03 18.36 -16.17
CA ASN A 142 -0.09 17.53 -15.75
C ASN A 142 -0.41 17.64 -14.25
N MET A 143 0.54 18.12 -13.45
CA MET A 143 0.26 18.49 -12.06
C MET A 143 -0.64 19.73 -12.04
N GLY A 144 -1.64 19.75 -11.16
CA GLY A 144 -2.56 20.88 -11.03
C GLY A 144 -1.80 22.20 -10.70
N ASP A 145 -2.35 23.33 -11.13
CA ASP A 145 -1.73 24.67 -10.93
C ASP A 145 -1.35 24.94 -9.47
N ASN A 146 -2.25 24.61 -8.56
CA ASN A 146 -1.98 24.73 -7.13
C ASN A 146 -0.80 23.86 -6.69
N CYS A 147 -0.62 22.69 -7.29
CA CYS A 147 0.49 21.79 -6.98
C CYS A 147 1.83 22.39 -7.44
N ARG A 148 1.87 22.93 -8.68
CA ARG A 148 3.06 23.64 -9.20
C ARG A 148 3.42 24.88 -8.36
N TRP A 149 2.41 25.64 -7.95
CA TRP A 149 2.62 26.75 -7.03
C TRP A 149 3.22 26.28 -5.70
N CYS A 150 2.73 25.14 -5.14
CA CYS A 150 3.28 24.57 -3.91
C CYS A 150 4.75 24.18 -4.06
N LEU A 151 5.16 23.61 -5.21
CA LEU A 151 6.58 23.33 -5.49
C LEU A 151 7.43 24.61 -5.41
N GLY A 152 7.00 25.68 -6.09
CA GLY A 152 7.68 26.97 -6.08
C GLY A 152 7.74 27.57 -4.67
N LYS A 153 6.65 27.47 -3.90
CA LYS A 153 6.60 27.96 -2.52
C LYS A 153 7.54 27.18 -1.60
N ALA A 154 7.52 25.86 -1.64
CA ALA A 154 8.40 25.02 -0.83
C ALA A 154 9.87 25.34 -1.08
N LYS A 155 10.26 25.48 -2.36
CA LYS A 155 11.62 25.91 -2.74
C LYS A 155 11.99 27.27 -2.16
N LYS A 156 11.09 28.27 -2.23
CA LYS A 156 11.30 29.61 -1.64
C LYS A 156 11.40 29.57 -0.11
N CYS A 157 10.70 28.62 0.52
CA CYS A 157 10.76 28.41 1.97
C CYS A 157 11.96 27.53 2.40
N GLY A 158 12.87 27.18 1.50
CA GLY A 158 14.06 26.39 1.82
C GLY A 158 13.80 24.92 2.16
N VAL A 159 12.65 24.36 1.73
CA VAL A 159 12.38 22.94 1.93
C VAL A 159 13.29 22.11 1.05
N VAL A 160 14.00 21.15 1.65
CA VAL A 160 14.92 20.22 1.00
C VAL A 160 14.35 18.80 1.10
N ILE A 161 14.47 18.03 0.02
CA ILE A 161 14.12 16.59 0.01
C ILE A 161 15.40 15.79 0.03
N GLU A 162 15.48 14.83 0.95
CA GLU A 162 16.60 13.92 1.10
C GLU A 162 16.14 12.47 1.07
N GLU A 163 16.97 11.58 0.54
CA GLU A 163 16.80 10.14 0.68
C GLU A 163 17.29 9.70 2.06
N ALA A 164 16.50 8.85 2.72
CA ALA A 164 16.83 8.29 4.01
C ALA A 164 17.15 6.81 3.89
N GLN A 165 18.19 6.36 4.61
CA GLN A 165 18.61 4.96 4.65
C GLN A 165 18.79 4.46 6.09
N ASP A 166 18.21 5.16 7.05
CA ASP A 166 18.36 4.90 8.48
C ASP A 166 17.04 4.47 9.14
N MET A 167 17.16 3.79 10.28
CA MET A 167 15.99 3.29 11.03
C MET A 167 15.20 4.42 11.72
N GLN A 168 15.82 5.58 11.97
CA GLN A 168 15.17 6.75 12.56
C GLN A 168 14.01 7.25 11.69
N PHE A 169 14.07 6.98 10.38
CA PHE A 169 12.95 7.28 9.47
C PHE A 169 11.62 6.69 9.97
N ALA A 170 11.63 5.51 10.59
CA ALA A 170 10.42 4.89 11.10
C ALA A 170 9.77 5.72 12.22
N ASP A 171 10.59 6.35 13.08
CA ASP A 171 10.11 7.22 14.16
C ASP A 171 9.51 8.50 13.59
N ASP A 172 10.20 9.16 12.64
CA ASP A 172 9.70 10.35 11.94
C ASP A 172 8.36 10.07 11.24
N TYR A 173 8.32 8.99 10.47
CA TYR A 173 7.14 8.59 9.72
C TYR A 173 5.95 8.28 10.63
N HIS A 174 6.18 7.45 11.67
CA HIS A 174 5.09 7.01 12.55
C HIS A 174 4.55 8.13 13.43
N ALA A 175 5.40 9.06 13.88
CA ALA A 175 4.96 10.24 14.62
C ALA A 175 4.06 11.13 13.74
N GLN A 176 4.45 11.39 12.50
CA GLN A 176 3.64 12.14 11.53
C GLN A 176 2.34 11.41 11.18
N LEU A 177 2.39 10.08 11.02
CA LEU A 177 1.21 9.26 10.75
C LEU A 177 0.20 9.37 11.91
N THR A 178 0.69 9.32 13.14
CA THR A 178 -0.13 9.47 14.34
C THR A 178 -0.83 10.82 14.36
N ASP A 179 -0.12 11.94 14.08
CA ASP A 179 -0.72 13.28 13.98
C ASP A 179 -1.81 13.35 12.90
N VAL A 180 -1.61 12.68 11.75
CA VAL A 180 -2.63 12.63 10.68
C VAL A 180 -3.89 11.90 11.15
N PHE A 181 -3.75 10.76 11.84
CA PHE A 181 -4.89 9.97 12.31
C PHE A 181 -5.62 10.62 13.49
N GLU A 182 -4.89 11.21 14.45
CA GLU A 182 -5.47 11.91 15.59
C GLU A 182 -6.38 13.07 15.16
N ARG A 183 -6.00 13.82 14.13
CA ARG A 183 -6.84 14.88 13.54
C ARG A 183 -8.15 14.36 12.95
N GLN A 184 -8.20 13.10 12.56
CA GLN A 184 -9.41 12.44 12.05
C GLN A 184 -10.16 11.68 13.15
N GLN A 185 -9.73 11.81 14.41
CA GLN A 185 -10.23 11.04 15.55
C GLN A 185 -10.14 9.53 15.30
N LEU A 186 -9.03 9.10 14.69
CA LEU A 186 -8.70 7.71 14.40
C LEU A 186 -7.38 7.35 15.05
N ILE A 187 -7.09 6.07 15.10
CA ILE A 187 -5.77 5.55 15.45
C ILE A 187 -5.12 4.95 14.20
N PRO A 188 -3.78 5.02 14.04
CA PRO A 188 -3.09 4.37 12.95
C PRO A 188 -3.46 2.89 12.85
N THR A 189 -3.65 2.40 11.62
CA THR A 189 -4.03 1.00 11.37
C THR A 189 -2.87 0.02 11.59
N TYR A 190 -1.66 0.53 11.78
CA TYR A 190 -0.45 -0.23 12.10
C TYR A 190 0.49 0.59 12.98
N GLY A 191 1.29 -0.12 13.77
CA GLY A 191 2.31 0.47 14.65
C GLY A 191 3.64 0.70 13.93
N ILE A 192 4.55 1.37 14.64
CA ILE A 192 5.91 1.68 14.18
C ILE A 192 6.70 0.43 13.77
N GLU A 193 6.45 -0.71 14.42
CA GLU A 193 7.15 -1.96 14.13
C GLU A 193 6.91 -2.47 12.70
N ARG A 194 5.74 -2.14 12.10
CA ARG A 194 5.51 -2.43 10.69
C ARG A 194 6.43 -1.62 9.78
N VAL A 195 6.67 -0.34 10.09
CA VAL A 195 7.58 0.51 9.32
C VAL A 195 9.03 0.06 9.51
N ARG A 196 9.42 -0.28 10.74
CA ARG A 196 10.76 -0.83 11.04
C ARG A 196 11.00 -2.16 10.31
N ALA A 197 10.00 -3.05 10.28
CA ALA A 197 10.07 -4.30 9.55
C ALA A 197 10.18 -4.07 8.04
N LEU A 198 9.41 -3.11 7.49
CA LEU A 198 9.51 -2.73 6.08
C LEU A 198 10.94 -2.29 5.73
N ILE A 199 11.53 -1.42 6.54
CA ILE A 199 12.91 -0.96 6.37
C ILE A 199 13.88 -2.15 6.44
N ARG A 200 13.75 -3.00 7.46
CA ARG A 200 14.64 -4.15 7.66
C ARG A 200 14.63 -5.15 6.52
N HIS A 201 13.44 -5.47 5.99
CA HIS A 201 13.30 -6.51 4.95
C HIS A 201 13.50 -5.96 3.55
N ILE A 202 13.06 -4.72 3.26
CA ILE A 202 12.98 -4.24 1.87
C ILE A 202 14.10 -3.25 1.53
N LEU A 203 14.58 -2.42 2.47
CA LEU A 203 15.62 -1.43 2.16
C LEU A 203 16.92 -2.07 1.62
N PRO A 204 17.42 -3.18 2.19
CA PRO A 204 18.66 -3.81 1.68
C PRO A 204 18.56 -4.36 0.25
N THR A 205 17.34 -4.53 -0.28
CA THR A 205 17.11 -5.06 -1.62
C THR A 205 17.15 -4.00 -2.72
N GLY A 206 17.24 -2.71 -2.35
CA GLY A 206 17.13 -1.59 -3.30
C GLY A 206 15.70 -1.33 -3.82
N MET A 207 14.69 -2.08 -3.34
CA MET A 207 13.29 -1.92 -3.76
C MET A 207 12.51 -0.89 -2.93
N LEU A 208 13.15 -0.18 -1.99
CA LEU A 208 12.51 0.78 -1.09
C LEU A 208 13.18 2.15 -1.21
N LEU A 209 12.41 3.16 -1.52
CA LEU A 209 12.80 4.56 -1.46
C LEU A 209 12.11 5.23 -0.28
N LEU A 210 12.90 5.80 0.62
CA LEU A 210 12.44 6.58 1.76
C LEU A 210 12.84 8.03 1.55
N LEU A 211 11.88 8.96 1.60
CA LEU A 211 12.14 10.38 1.42
C LEU A 211 11.72 11.18 2.67
N ARG A 212 12.60 12.10 3.11
CA ARG A 212 12.30 13.14 4.10
C ARG A 212 12.23 14.49 3.44
N ALA A 213 11.28 15.32 3.86
CA ALA A 213 11.31 16.75 3.62
C ALA A 213 11.78 17.44 4.89
N ARG A 214 12.83 18.28 4.79
CA ARG A 214 13.34 19.11 5.89
C ARG A 214 13.07 20.59 5.65
N ASN A 215 12.82 21.30 6.74
CA ASN A 215 12.80 22.77 6.75
C ASN A 215 14.22 23.32 6.92
N PRO A 216 14.42 24.66 6.81
CA PRO A 216 15.74 25.27 7.01
C PRO A 216 16.34 25.04 8.40
N GLU A 217 15.51 24.81 9.40
CA GLU A 217 15.91 24.53 10.79
C GLU A 217 16.37 23.07 10.96
N GLY A 218 16.24 22.23 9.92
CA GLY A 218 16.64 20.82 9.94
C GLY A 218 15.56 19.84 10.43
N ASP A 219 14.36 20.34 10.80
CA ASP A 219 13.26 19.47 11.24
C ASP A 219 12.76 18.59 10.08
N CYS A 220 12.46 17.31 10.37
CA CYS A 220 11.75 16.45 9.46
C CYS A 220 10.25 16.80 9.45
N ILE A 221 9.78 17.45 8.39
CA ILE A 221 8.42 18.02 8.30
C ILE A 221 7.43 17.17 7.53
N ALA A 222 7.92 16.27 6.67
CA ALA A 222 7.14 15.25 5.98
C ALA A 222 8.01 14.05 5.62
N THR A 223 7.39 12.90 5.46
CA THR A 223 8.05 11.67 5.03
C THR A 223 7.25 11.00 3.92
N GLY A 224 7.92 10.19 3.09
CA GLY A 224 7.28 9.40 2.04
C GLY A 224 7.97 8.05 1.86
N ILE A 225 7.18 7.01 1.70
CA ILE A 225 7.61 5.63 1.44
C ILE A 225 7.15 5.23 0.06
N PHE A 226 8.08 4.76 -0.76
CA PHE A 226 7.81 4.28 -2.10
C PHE A 226 8.48 2.92 -2.30
N LEU A 227 7.80 2.03 -3.00
CA LEU A 227 8.35 0.74 -3.40
C LEU A 227 8.60 0.77 -4.91
N ILE A 228 9.68 0.16 -5.37
CA ILE A 228 10.02 0.12 -6.79
C ILE A 228 10.48 -1.28 -7.18
N LYS A 229 9.94 -1.80 -8.27
CA LYS A 229 10.37 -3.06 -8.88
C LYS A 229 9.96 -3.06 -10.35
N ASN A 230 10.88 -3.49 -11.21
CA ASN A 230 10.70 -3.48 -12.65
C ASN A 230 10.31 -2.07 -13.16
N ASP A 231 9.25 -1.98 -13.92
CA ASP A 231 8.74 -0.74 -14.49
C ASP A 231 7.72 0.01 -13.61
N ARG A 232 7.54 -0.42 -12.35
CA ARG A 232 6.53 0.16 -11.46
C ARG A 232 7.08 0.66 -10.14
N MET A 233 6.58 1.82 -9.76
CA MET A 233 6.77 2.42 -8.45
C MET A 233 5.42 2.53 -7.74
N TYR A 234 5.38 2.31 -6.44
CA TYR A 234 4.16 2.33 -5.63
C TYR A 234 4.30 3.30 -4.47
N PHE A 235 3.38 4.22 -4.34
CA PHE A 235 3.27 5.08 -3.17
C PHE A 235 2.64 4.31 -2.00
N TRP A 236 3.46 3.93 -1.02
CA TRP A 236 3.01 3.17 0.14
C TRP A 236 2.38 4.04 1.23
N GLY A 237 2.91 5.24 1.44
CA GLY A 237 2.38 6.23 2.37
C GLY A 237 3.25 7.48 2.48
N GLY A 238 2.66 8.59 2.95
CA GLY A 238 3.39 9.86 3.06
C GLY A 238 2.67 10.83 3.99
N PRO A 239 2.86 10.71 5.33
CA PRO A 239 2.34 11.67 6.29
C PRO A 239 3.20 12.94 6.37
N SER A 240 2.62 13.99 6.95
CA SER A 240 3.31 15.24 7.24
C SER A 240 2.71 15.95 8.45
N TRP A 241 3.53 16.66 9.18
CA TRP A 241 3.08 17.49 10.30
C TRP A 241 2.18 18.62 9.85
N ARG A 242 0.99 18.75 10.43
CA ARG A 242 0.05 19.85 10.11
C ARG A 242 0.67 21.23 10.34
N LYS A 243 1.42 21.39 11.41
CA LYS A 243 2.07 22.67 11.78
C LYS A 243 2.98 23.22 10.68
N TYR A 244 3.52 22.36 9.81
CA TYR A 244 4.40 22.71 8.71
C TYR A 244 3.72 22.74 7.32
N HIS A 245 2.40 22.54 7.22
CA HIS A 245 1.70 22.55 5.93
C HIS A 245 1.83 23.89 5.19
N HIS A 246 2.10 24.99 5.90
CA HIS A 246 2.37 26.29 5.30
C HIS A 246 3.64 26.31 4.44
N LEU A 247 4.60 25.39 4.68
CA LEU A 247 5.83 25.21 3.90
C LEU A 247 5.64 24.33 2.65
N ARG A 248 4.47 23.66 2.52
CA ARG A 248 4.11 22.80 1.37
C ARG A 248 5.06 21.63 1.13
N PRO A 249 5.37 20.77 2.11
CA PRO A 249 6.38 19.72 1.96
C PRO A 249 5.96 18.54 1.08
N ASN A 250 4.65 18.28 0.92
CA ASN A 250 4.15 17.07 0.27
C ASN A 250 4.35 17.06 -1.25
N GLU A 251 4.24 18.22 -1.88
CA GLU A 251 4.37 18.36 -3.32
C GLU A 251 5.81 18.12 -3.80
N PRO A 252 6.85 18.76 -3.20
CA PRO A 252 8.24 18.49 -3.58
C PRO A 252 8.65 17.05 -3.25
N LEU A 253 8.13 16.44 -2.17
CA LEU A 253 8.41 15.05 -1.84
C LEU A 253 7.87 14.11 -2.93
N MET A 254 6.63 14.31 -3.39
CA MET A 254 6.05 13.52 -4.48
C MET A 254 6.77 13.77 -5.82
N TRP A 255 7.18 15.02 -6.08
CA TRP A 255 7.94 15.34 -7.28
C TRP A 255 9.32 14.67 -7.29
N ALA A 256 10.05 14.70 -6.18
CA ALA A 256 11.32 13.99 -6.03
C ALA A 256 11.16 12.48 -6.25
N ALA A 257 10.08 11.89 -5.75
CA ALA A 257 9.77 10.48 -5.98
C ALA A 257 9.52 10.16 -7.47
N MET A 258 8.79 11.03 -8.19
CA MET A 258 8.58 10.86 -9.64
C MET A 258 9.90 10.93 -10.42
N GLN A 259 10.78 11.88 -10.07
CA GLN A 259 12.09 12.02 -10.70
C GLN A 259 12.97 10.80 -10.41
N TYR A 260 12.99 10.34 -9.16
CA TYR A 260 13.71 9.13 -8.76
C TYR A 260 13.20 7.90 -9.53
N GLY A 261 11.88 7.66 -9.54
CA GLY A 261 11.29 6.54 -10.24
C GLY A 261 11.64 6.54 -11.73
N LYS A 262 11.53 7.69 -12.38
CA LYS A 262 11.90 7.87 -13.79
C LYS A 262 13.40 7.56 -14.05
N ALA A 263 14.30 8.06 -13.18
CA ALA A 263 15.74 7.80 -13.29
C ALA A 263 16.09 6.33 -13.09
N HIS A 264 15.28 5.57 -12.33
CA HIS A 264 15.46 4.14 -12.05
C HIS A 264 14.58 3.24 -12.94
N GLY A 265 14.09 3.75 -14.06
CA GLY A 265 13.42 2.95 -15.09
C GLY A 265 11.93 2.66 -14.82
N ALA A 266 11.33 3.22 -13.75
CA ALA A 266 9.91 3.09 -13.55
C ALA A 266 9.13 3.85 -14.65
N ARG A 267 8.14 3.19 -15.22
CA ARG A 267 7.25 3.73 -16.26
C ARG A 267 5.92 4.21 -15.67
N ILE A 268 5.54 3.68 -14.52
CA ILE A 268 4.28 3.97 -13.84
C ILE A 268 4.57 4.22 -12.36
N LEU A 269 3.98 5.30 -11.82
CA LEU A 269 3.84 5.51 -10.40
C LEU A 269 2.38 5.24 -10.00
N ASP A 270 2.16 4.15 -9.28
CA ASP A 270 0.88 3.82 -8.67
C ASP A 270 0.74 4.59 -7.34
N LEU A 271 -0.22 5.50 -7.30
CA LEU A 271 -0.53 6.28 -6.11
C LEU A 271 -1.47 5.54 -5.14
N GLY A 272 -1.87 4.31 -5.49
CA GLY A 272 -2.78 3.48 -4.69
C GLY A 272 -4.24 3.93 -4.75
N GLY A 273 -5.07 3.34 -3.86
CA GLY A 273 -6.52 3.49 -3.84
C GLY A 273 -7.04 4.88 -3.50
N ALA A 274 -8.32 4.94 -3.16
CA ALA A 274 -9.16 6.14 -3.05
C ALA A 274 -8.50 7.38 -2.43
N GLY A 275 -8.66 8.50 -3.10
CA GLY A 275 -8.16 9.81 -2.67
C GLY A 275 -8.13 10.76 -3.87
N HIS A 276 -9.21 11.50 -4.08
CA HIS A 276 -9.33 12.45 -5.19
C HIS A 276 -8.18 13.47 -5.26
N TYR A 277 -7.52 13.74 -4.11
CA TYR A 277 -6.34 14.63 -4.06
C TYR A 277 -5.17 14.13 -4.92
N LYS A 278 -5.13 12.84 -5.29
CA LYS A 278 -4.09 12.23 -6.12
C LYS A 278 -4.11 12.75 -7.56
N LYS A 279 -5.26 13.23 -8.04
CA LYS A 279 -5.39 13.90 -9.33
C LYS A 279 -4.46 15.12 -9.47
N LYS A 280 -4.20 15.85 -8.36
CA LYS A 280 -3.31 17.01 -8.39
C LYS A 280 -1.87 16.69 -8.80
N TYR A 281 -1.46 15.42 -8.67
CA TYR A 281 -0.14 14.95 -9.08
C TYR A 281 -0.11 14.44 -10.53
N GLY A 282 -1.15 14.67 -11.31
CA GLY A 282 -1.27 14.15 -12.68
C GLY A 282 -1.77 12.71 -12.73
N GLY A 283 -2.30 12.18 -11.62
CA GLY A 283 -2.81 10.82 -11.54
C GLY A 283 -4.08 10.63 -12.36
N CYS A 284 -4.05 9.66 -13.29
CA CYS A 284 -5.21 9.19 -14.03
C CYS A 284 -5.92 8.07 -13.23
N PRO A 285 -7.27 8.07 -13.17
CA PRO A 285 -7.99 7.01 -12.49
C PRO A 285 -7.87 5.69 -13.23
N VAL A 286 -7.61 4.62 -12.49
CA VAL A 286 -7.59 3.24 -12.98
C VAL A 286 -8.54 2.38 -12.17
N ALA A 287 -9.24 1.46 -12.84
CA ALA A 287 -10.14 0.52 -12.20
C ALA A 287 -9.33 -0.71 -11.73
N VAL A 288 -9.38 -1.01 -10.45
CA VAL A 288 -8.72 -2.17 -9.85
C VAL A 288 -9.78 -3.17 -9.44
N PRO A 289 -9.87 -4.34 -10.10
CA PRO A 289 -10.82 -5.37 -9.72
C PRO A 289 -10.38 -6.03 -8.41
N TRP A 290 -11.30 -6.11 -7.48
CA TRP A 290 -11.18 -6.88 -6.25
C TRP A 290 -12.21 -7.99 -6.26
N LEU A 291 -11.73 -9.19 -6.46
CA LEU A 291 -12.52 -10.39 -6.52
C LEU A 291 -12.63 -11.02 -5.14
N ARG A 292 -13.85 -11.41 -4.75
CA ARG A 292 -14.13 -12.16 -3.52
C ARG A 292 -14.96 -13.39 -3.84
N ILE A 293 -14.45 -14.56 -3.51
CA ILE A 293 -15.13 -15.82 -3.69
C ILE A 293 -15.20 -16.52 -2.34
N SER A 294 -16.35 -17.08 -2.01
CA SER A 294 -16.55 -17.82 -0.75
C SER A 294 -17.14 -19.18 -1.01
N ARG A 295 -16.66 -20.17 -0.25
CA ARG A 295 -17.18 -21.53 -0.30
C ARG A 295 -18.64 -21.63 0.18
N PHE A 296 -19.01 -20.79 1.17
CA PHE A 296 -20.33 -20.75 1.78
C PHE A 296 -20.94 -19.36 1.63
N ALA A 297 -22.24 -19.29 1.33
CA ALA A 297 -22.97 -18.06 1.06
C ALA A 297 -23.00 -17.08 2.26
N ILE A 298 -22.87 -17.55 3.50
CA ILE A 298 -22.88 -16.72 4.71
C ILE A 298 -21.54 -15.97 4.94
N VAL A 299 -20.42 -16.51 4.47
CA VAL A 299 -19.07 -15.99 4.76
C VAL A 299 -18.90 -14.53 4.34
N PRO A 300 -19.34 -14.07 3.17
CA PRO A 300 -19.23 -12.66 2.79
C PRO A 300 -19.95 -11.71 3.74
N SER A 301 -21.14 -12.09 4.23
CA SER A 301 -21.91 -11.27 5.17
C SER A 301 -21.22 -11.20 6.53
N LEU A 302 -20.70 -12.30 7.04
CA LEU A 302 -19.90 -12.32 8.27
C LEU A 302 -18.64 -11.46 8.15
N ARG A 303 -17.96 -11.52 7.01
CA ARG A 303 -16.78 -10.69 6.74
C ARG A 303 -17.12 -9.19 6.69
N ASP A 304 -18.20 -8.83 6.01
CA ASP A 304 -18.64 -7.44 5.91
C ASP A 304 -19.07 -6.91 7.30
N ALA A 305 -19.74 -7.71 8.12
CA ALA A 305 -20.07 -7.38 9.51
C ALA A 305 -18.81 -7.22 10.39
N ALA A 306 -17.84 -8.11 10.25
CA ALA A 306 -16.57 -8.02 10.98
C ALA A 306 -15.76 -6.75 10.58
N ALA A 307 -15.77 -6.38 9.30
CA ALA A 307 -15.14 -5.16 8.82
C ALA A 307 -15.82 -3.89 9.38
N GLU A 308 -17.16 -3.88 9.49
CA GLU A 308 -17.90 -2.78 10.07
C GLU A 308 -17.65 -2.65 11.58
N LEU A 309 -17.65 -3.77 12.30
CA LEU A 309 -17.32 -3.79 13.73
C LEU A 309 -15.89 -3.26 13.98
N PHE A 310 -14.93 -3.63 13.12
CA PHE A 310 -13.56 -3.12 13.21
C PHE A 310 -13.50 -1.60 13.02
N ARG A 311 -14.22 -1.04 12.02
CA ARG A 311 -14.29 0.42 11.79
C ARG A 311 -14.92 1.14 12.99
N THR A 312 -16.02 0.61 13.52
CA THR A 312 -16.69 1.17 14.71
C THR A 312 -15.77 1.18 15.91
N LYS A 313 -15.03 0.07 16.15
CA LYS A 313 -14.03 -0.01 17.22
C LYS A 313 -12.94 1.04 17.04
N GLN A 314 -12.39 1.22 15.83
CA GLN A 314 -11.38 2.22 15.54
C GLN A 314 -11.86 3.65 15.82
N HIS A 315 -13.08 3.98 15.39
CA HIS A 315 -13.69 5.29 15.69
C HIS A 315 -13.88 5.51 17.19
N LEU A 316 -14.38 4.50 17.91
CA LEU A 316 -14.59 4.60 19.35
C LEU A 316 -13.26 4.81 20.10
N GLN A 317 -12.24 4.03 19.75
CA GLN A 317 -10.91 4.16 20.35
C GLN A 317 -10.26 5.52 20.03
N GLY A 318 -10.43 6.04 18.80
CA GLY A 318 -9.95 7.36 18.43
C GLY A 318 -10.62 8.48 19.22
N LYS A 319 -11.95 8.43 19.40
CA LYS A 319 -12.70 9.39 20.22
C LYS A 319 -12.29 9.34 21.69
N LEU A 320 -12.13 8.16 22.27
CA LEU A 320 -11.67 8.01 23.65
C LEU A 320 -10.27 8.62 23.84
N ARG A 321 -9.34 8.34 22.92
CA ARG A 321 -7.98 8.90 22.98
C ARG A 321 -7.99 10.43 22.88
N ALA A 322 -8.78 11.00 21.97
CA ALA A 322 -8.94 12.45 21.85
C ALA A 322 -9.51 13.08 23.14
N ALA A 323 -10.50 12.44 23.76
CA ALA A 323 -11.08 12.90 25.03
C ALA A 323 -10.06 12.87 26.17
N PHE A 324 -9.26 11.81 26.30
CA PHE A 324 -8.20 11.72 27.33
C PHE A 324 -7.10 12.76 27.10
N SER A 325 -6.67 13.01 25.85
CA SER A 325 -5.66 14.02 25.54
C SER A 325 -6.15 15.45 25.88
N SER A 326 -7.41 15.76 25.62
CA SER A 326 -8.00 17.05 25.99
C SER A 326 -8.09 17.24 27.53
N THR A 327 -8.34 16.16 28.27
CA THR A 327 -8.44 16.20 29.73
C THR A 327 -7.07 16.40 30.40
N LEU A 328 -6.00 15.85 29.83
CA LEU A 328 -4.62 16.07 30.30
C LEU A 328 -4.16 17.51 30.06
N LEU A 329 -4.43 18.07 28.91
CA LEU A 329 -4.12 19.49 28.61
C LEU A 329 -4.88 20.47 29.53
N TRP A 330 -6.07 20.10 30.02
CA TRP A 330 -6.84 20.88 30.98
C TRP A 330 -6.23 20.84 32.41
N ARG A 331 -5.60 19.72 32.80
CA ARG A 331 -4.93 19.59 34.10
C ARG A 331 -3.63 20.39 34.17
N ASP A 332 -2.87 20.47 33.08
CA ASP A 332 -1.61 21.21 33.05
C ASP A 332 -1.81 22.74 32.95
N SER A 333 -2.97 23.22 32.49
CA SER A 333 -3.30 24.64 32.43
C SER A 333 -3.79 25.24 33.74
N HIS A 334 -4.04 24.42 34.77
CA HIS A 334 -4.52 24.91 36.10
C HIS A 334 -3.48 24.86 37.21
N PHE A 335 -2.21 24.59 36.91
CA PHE A 335 -1.12 24.63 37.91
C PHE A 335 -0.18 25.84 37.74
N PHE A 336 -0.69 27.01 37.39
CA PHE A 336 -0.01 28.30 37.58
C PHE A 336 -0.89 29.20 38.42
N ILE A 337 -0.86 28.99 39.76
CA ILE A 337 -1.29 29.97 40.73
C ILE A 337 -0.06 30.41 41.54
N ARG A 338 0.33 31.62 41.27
CA ARG A 338 1.02 32.65 42.08
C ARG A 338 1.54 32.22 43.48
N THR A 339 2.80 32.44 43.69
CA THR A 339 3.30 33.24 44.83
C THR A 339 4.30 34.26 44.28
#